data_1d892dd0ad626dd13155eb14271751c2
#
_entry.id   1d892dd0ad626dd13155eb14271751c2
#
_cell.length_a   1.000
_cell.length_b   1.000
_cell.length_c   1.000
_cell.angle_alpha   90.00
_cell.angle_beta   90.00
_cell.angle_gamma   90.00
#
_symmetry.space_group_name_H-M   'P 1'
#
loop_
_entity.id
_entity.type
_entity.pdbx_description
1 polymer ?
#
loop_
_entity_poly.entity_id
_entity_poly.type
_entity_poly.pdbx_seq_one_letter_code
_entity_poly.pdbx_strand_id
1 'polypeptide(L)'
;MTLATRTQPIGALGLGLIAALSATPHTGEAVQLEVTPDLVIDLTGYARGWFAMNLKDHPELGANGRPIDDKGELSMARFSTLLQLQTQLGSTNWVAIGRFSREYETGYLSNLEDASNSKGLPLNLTDRYNEDELREFYMDTSLSERLNLRLGKQQVVWGETDFFQAMDVIHGYDNSIVQFQAENEEWRKPSWLINVEYAVYELNGSLQLLVRPGIDGGSNMGNTFDLFGGRWAGQPNKGTNTLALFPYNYHHDKGDEDDPSYGGRWVGTAGSTSYTFNYYHTLQQEPILNFVANPFGDSPKNGLGEFIFPEVDIIGATASAPVFQGVWRAEAAYTPNKPYNFGLLGTPLAGAGGVKEKDTLRLMVGYDQALRSIGPRASSPPQLSLQLFDTWIVNYQRDDQIADFTARKKEHSVIGTALLTTNFRHDTISPSLVLIHDISYGGGLVIPGIEYKPGNHWRLKAEAYLFYKSKDTCSTTPFGKGLGCTHTFGTFDNNNQLVARITYQF
;
A
#
# COMPACT_ATOMS: atom_id res chain seq x y z
N MET A 1 -40.43 -12.15 -9.11
CA MET A 1 -40.29 -11.24 -10.26
C MET A 1 -38.84 -10.83 -10.26
N THR A 2 -38.01 -11.58 -11.00
CA THR A 2 -36.55 -11.58 -10.92
C THR A 2 -36.03 -10.57 -11.93
N LEU A 3 -35.42 -9.48 -11.46
CA LEU A 3 -34.69 -8.53 -12.31
C LEU A 3 -33.27 -9.10 -12.56
N ALA A 4 -33.08 -9.63 -13.75
CA ALA A 4 -31.77 -9.99 -14.25
C ALA A 4 -31.05 -8.72 -14.71
N THR A 5 -30.07 -8.27 -13.98
CA THR A 5 -29.14 -7.25 -14.43
C THR A 5 -28.18 -7.87 -15.45
N ARG A 6 -28.38 -7.52 -16.71
CA ARG A 6 -27.43 -7.80 -17.79
C ARG A 6 -26.20 -6.89 -17.60
N THR A 7 -25.11 -7.44 -17.12
CA THR A 7 -23.78 -6.84 -17.26
C THR A 7 -23.36 -6.94 -18.72
N GLN A 8 -23.33 -5.82 -19.42
CA GLN A 8 -22.69 -5.76 -20.73
C GLN A 8 -21.16 -5.77 -20.56
N PRO A 9 -20.42 -6.46 -21.43
CA PRO A 9 -18.96 -6.51 -21.32
C PRO A 9 -18.35 -5.17 -21.79
N ILE A 10 -17.87 -4.37 -20.86
CA ILE A 10 -17.09 -3.14 -21.12
C ILE A 10 -15.70 -3.48 -21.72
N GLY A 11 -15.33 -4.77 -21.76
CA GLY A 11 -14.03 -5.22 -22.26
C GLY A 11 -13.70 -4.90 -23.73
N ALA A 12 -14.71 -4.61 -24.56
CA ALA A 12 -14.49 -4.34 -25.99
C ALA A 12 -14.03 -2.89 -26.29
N LEU A 13 -14.40 -1.92 -25.44
CA LEU A 13 -13.99 -0.52 -25.61
C LEU A 13 -12.55 -0.27 -25.23
N GLY A 14 -12.05 -0.93 -24.16
CA GLY A 14 -10.66 -0.79 -23.73
C GLY A 14 -9.66 -1.41 -24.72
N LEU A 15 -9.99 -2.56 -25.29
CA LEU A 15 -9.16 -3.21 -26.32
C LEU A 15 -9.15 -2.46 -27.66
N GLY A 16 -10.27 -1.84 -28.02
CA GLY A 16 -10.38 -1.02 -29.22
C GLY A 16 -9.54 0.25 -29.16
N LEU A 17 -9.46 0.90 -28.00
CA LEU A 17 -8.65 2.11 -27.80
C LEU A 17 -7.14 1.78 -27.84
N ILE A 18 -6.72 0.67 -27.22
CA ILE A 18 -5.32 0.20 -27.24
C ILE A 18 -4.89 -0.16 -28.68
N ALA A 19 -5.76 -0.79 -29.46
CA ALA A 19 -5.47 -1.13 -30.85
C ALA A 19 -5.38 0.12 -31.77
N ALA A 20 -6.15 1.16 -31.50
CA ALA A 20 -6.09 2.42 -32.24
C ALA A 20 -4.83 3.25 -31.90
N LEU A 21 -4.38 3.21 -30.63
CA LEU A 21 -3.20 3.92 -30.17
C LEU A 21 -1.89 3.24 -30.60
N SER A 22 -1.89 1.92 -30.83
CA SER A 22 -0.71 1.17 -31.27
C SER A 22 -0.39 1.35 -32.78
N ALA A 23 -1.30 1.95 -33.55
CA ALA A 23 -1.13 2.11 -35.01
C ALA A 23 -0.37 3.38 -35.42
N THR A 24 -0.08 4.31 -34.50
CA THR A 24 0.68 5.53 -34.80
C THR A 24 2.01 5.52 -34.02
N PRO A 25 3.18 5.67 -34.69
CA PRO A 25 4.45 5.81 -33.99
C PRO A 25 4.51 7.22 -33.37
N HIS A 26 4.12 7.35 -32.11
CA HIS A 26 4.24 8.59 -31.35
C HIS A 26 5.44 8.47 -30.40
N THR A 27 6.29 9.46 -30.46
CA THR A 27 7.32 9.75 -29.45
C THR A 27 6.63 9.97 -28.12
N GLY A 28 6.98 9.30 -27.03
CA GLY A 28 6.40 9.33 -25.68
C GLY A 28 5.76 10.62 -25.15
N GLU A 29 5.12 11.36 -25.99
CA GLU A 29 4.34 12.56 -25.71
C GLU A 29 2.87 12.18 -25.50
N ALA A 30 2.19 12.89 -24.59
CA ALA A 30 0.76 12.74 -24.35
C ALA A 30 -0.03 12.78 -25.66
N VAL A 31 -0.99 11.88 -25.82
CA VAL A 31 -1.90 11.92 -26.97
C VAL A 31 -2.88 13.06 -26.75
N GLN A 32 -2.81 14.09 -27.57
CA GLN A 32 -3.73 15.22 -27.50
C GLN A 32 -5.02 14.90 -28.27
N LEU A 33 -6.14 14.99 -27.57
CA LEU A 33 -7.48 14.85 -28.13
C LEU A 33 -8.13 16.23 -28.21
N GLU A 34 -8.22 16.80 -29.41
CA GLU A 34 -8.97 18.04 -29.67
C GLU A 34 -10.47 17.69 -29.71
N VAL A 35 -11.22 18.01 -28.66
CA VAL A 35 -12.68 17.82 -28.60
C VAL A 35 -13.40 19.02 -29.24
N THR A 36 -12.93 20.22 -28.93
CA THR A 36 -13.28 21.49 -29.54
C THR A 36 -12.05 22.37 -29.61
N PRO A 37 -12.05 23.48 -30.40
CA PRO A 37 -10.91 24.40 -30.44
C PRO A 37 -10.46 24.94 -29.08
N ASP A 38 -11.38 24.99 -28.12
CA ASP A 38 -11.13 25.48 -26.75
C ASP A 38 -10.99 24.36 -25.72
N LEU A 39 -11.09 23.09 -26.13
CA LEU A 39 -11.01 21.92 -25.21
C LEU A 39 -10.05 20.88 -25.77
N VAL A 40 -8.84 20.89 -25.27
CA VAL A 40 -7.81 19.87 -25.52
C VAL A 40 -7.67 19.01 -24.30
N ILE A 41 -7.69 17.70 -24.48
CA ILE A 41 -7.47 16.71 -23.44
C ILE A 41 -6.14 16.01 -23.70
N ASP A 42 -5.23 16.08 -22.77
CA ASP A 42 -4.01 15.29 -22.78
C ASP A 42 -4.31 13.91 -22.20
N LEU A 43 -4.11 12.88 -23.00
CA LEU A 43 -4.27 11.48 -22.63
C LEU A 43 -2.90 10.85 -22.46
N THR A 44 -2.63 10.31 -21.28
CA THR A 44 -1.46 9.49 -20.97
C THR A 44 -1.89 8.21 -20.26
N GLY A 45 -0.98 7.25 -20.16
CA GLY A 45 -1.30 6.03 -19.45
C GLY A 45 -0.34 4.88 -19.71
N TYR A 46 -0.77 3.72 -19.29
CA TYR A 46 -0.04 2.48 -19.58
C TYR A 46 -0.98 1.28 -19.74
N ALA A 47 -0.47 0.29 -20.48
CA ALA A 47 -0.95 -1.09 -20.45
C ALA A 47 0.15 -1.97 -19.88
N ARG A 48 -0.17 -2.85 -18.90
CA ARG A 48 0.81 -3.64 -18.15
C ARG A 48 0.36 -5.10 -18.03
N GLY A 49 1.26 -6.01 -18.39
CA GLY A 49 1.22 -7.40 -17.97
C GLY A 49 2.10 -7.62 -16.75
N TRP A 50 1.60 -8.34 -15.75
CA TRP A 50 2.30 -8.60 -14.50
C TRP A 50 2.19 -10.08 -14.15
N PHE A 51 3.33 -10.74 -14.00
CA PHE A 51 3.44 -12.18 -13.83
C PHE A 51 4.32 -12.49 -12.62
N ALA A 52 3.89 -13.45 -11.79
CA ALA A 52 4.70 -13.95 -10.69
C ALA A 52 4.68 -15.47 -10.67
N MET A 53 5.84 -16.07 -10.39
CA MET A 53 6.02 -17.51 -10.25
C MET A 53 6.58 -17.84 -8.87
N ASN A 54 5.98 -18.80 -8.18
CA ASN A 54 6.43 -19.24 -6.86
C ASN A 54 7.74 -20.03 -6.96
N LEU A 55 8.68 -19.75 -6.04
CA LEU A 55 9.98 -20.42 -5.96
C LEU A 55 10.04 -21.47 -4.85
N LYS A 56 9.07 -21.51 -3.95
CA LYS A 56 8.98 -22.45 -2.81
C LYS A 56 7.57 -22.98 -2.66
N ASP A 57 7.45 -24.17 -2.06
CA ASP A 57 6.18 -24.73 -1.61
C ASP A 57 5.77 -24.15 -0.26
N HIS A 58 4.45 -24.14 0.02
CA HIS A 58 3.91 -23.85 1.32
C HIS A 58 3.66 -25.14 2.08
N PRO A 59 4.20 -25.28 3.30
CA PRO A 59 4.02 -26.50 4.11
C PRO A 59 2.64 -26.57 4.77
N GLU A 60 1.85 -25.50 4.71
CA GLU A 60 0.53 -25.46 5.34
C GLU A 60 -0.47 -26.30 4.56
N LEU A 61 -1.47 -26.81 5.29
CA LEU A 61 -2.65 -27.44 4.70
C LEU A 61 -3.71 -26.37 4.47
N GLY A 62 -4.34 -26.38 3.30
CA GLY A 62 -5.53 -25.59 3.05
C GLY A 62 -6.69 -26.02 3.95
N ALA A 63 -7.78 -25.24 3.96
CA ALA A 63 -8.99 -25.57 4.73
C ALA A 63 -9.60 -26.93 4.35
N ASN A 64 -9.34 -27.42 3.14
CA ASN A 64 -9.71 -28.76 2.66
C ASN A 64 -8.77 -29.89 3.13
N GLY A 65 -7.74 -29.59 3.95
CA GLY A 65 -6.76 -30.55 4.48
C GLY A 65 -5.74 -31.06 3.46
N ARG A 66 -5.63 -30.43 2.28
CA ARG A 66 -4.63 -30.79 1.27
C ARG A 66 -3.38 -29.89 1.37
N PRO A 67 -2.18 -30.42 1.10
CA PRO A 67 -0.98 -29.60 0.99
C PRO A 67 -1.13 -28.55 -0.14
N ILE A 68 -0.49 -27.40 0.05
CA ILE A 68 -0.40 -26.35 -0.98
C ILE A 68 0.98 -26.49 -1.64
N ASP A 69 1.07 -27.36 -2.67
CA ASP A 69 2.24 -27.56 -3.50
C ASP A 69 2.20 -26.54 -4.65
N ASP A 70 2.97 -25.48 -4.55
CA ASP A 70 2.87 -24.36 -5.46
C ASP A 70 4.20 -23.91 -6.08
N LYS A 71 5.30 -24.62 -5.80
CA LYS A 71 6.61 -24.34 -6.39
C LYS A 71 6.62 -24.52 -7.90
N GLY A 72 7.06 -23.46 -8.60
CA GLY A 72 7.08 -23.42 -10.06
C GLY A 72 5.75 -23.04 -10.70
N GLU A 73 4.68 -22.90 -9.89
CA GLU A 73 3.37 -22.46 -10.37
C GLU A 73 3.33 -20.94 -10.60
N LEU A 74 2.55 -20.53 -11.60
CA LEU A 74 2.29 -19.12 -11.86
C LEU A 74 1.27 -18.60 -10.83
N SER A 75 1.75 -17.82 -9.86
CA SER A 75 0.91 -17.31 -8.77
C SER A 75 0.12 -16.06 -9.15
N MET A 76 0.53 -15.36 -10.19
CA MET A 76 -0.12 -14.15 -10.69
C MET A 76 0.02 -14.05 -12.21
N ALA A 77 -1.07 -13.74 -12.87
CA ALA A 77 -1.12 -13.32 -14.28
C ALA A 77 -2.13 -12.17 -14.40
N ARG A 78 -1.67 -10.95 -14.13
CA ARG A 78 -2.50 -9.77 -14.03
C ARG A 78 -2.27 -8.83 -15.20
N PHE A 79 -3.36 -8.29 -15.74
CA PHE A 79 -3.34 -7.25 -16.77
C PHE A 79 -3.98 -5.99 -16.23
N SER A 80 -3.29 -4.86 -16.35
CA SER A 80 -3.76 -3.57 -15.88
C SER A 80 -3.63 -2.52 -16.98
N THR A 81 -4.62 -1.64 -17.07
CA THR A 81 -4.56 -0.42 -17.87
C THR A 81 -4.86 0.75 -16.97
N LEU A 82 -4.01 1.76 -16.98
CA LEU A 82 -4.25 3.03 -16.33
C LEU A 82 -4.36 4.10 -17.41
N LEU A 83 -5.40 4.91 -17.31
CA LEU A 83 -5.65 6.06 -18.18
C LEU A 83 -5.70 7.32 -17.33
N GLN A 84 -4.94 8.31 -17.73
CA GLN A 84 -4.96 9.66 -17.13
C GLN A 84 -5.40 10.67 -18.21
N LEU A 85 -6.45 11.39 -17.92
CA LEU A 85 -6.98 12.50 -18.70
C LEU A 85 -6.68 13.80 -17.95
N GLN A 86 -6.09 14.75 -18.62
CA GLN A 86 -5.85 16.09 -18.07
C GLN A 86 -6.32 17.16 -19.06
N THR A 87 -7.01 18.16 -18.55
CA THR A 87 -7.47 19.29 -19.37
C THR A 87 -7.53 20.57 -18.56
N GLN A 88 -7.36 21.70 -19.24
CA GLN A 88 -7.52 23.02 -18.66
C GLN A 88 -8.83 23.65 -19.14
N LEU A 89 -9.67 24.05 -18.19
CA LEU A 89 -10.93 24.76 -18.47
C LEU A 89 -10.88 26.14 -17.79
N GLY A 90 -10.62 27.18 -18.57
CA GLY A 90 -10.40 28.52 -18.06
C GLY A 90 -9.18 28.57 -17.12
N SER A 91 -9.39 28.94 -15.84
CA SER A 91 -8.34 28.97 -14.80
C SER A 91 -8.23 27.68 -14.01
N THR A 92 -9.01 26.65 -14.34
CA THR A 92 -9.03 25.38 -13.60
C THR A 92 -8.37 24.26 -14.41
N ASN A 93 -7.54 23.46 -13.74
CA ASN A 93 -6.98 22.22 -14.27
C ASN A 93 -7.80 21.03 -13.74
N TRP A 94 -8.19 20.12 -14.62
CA TRP A 94 -8.98 18.93 -14.31
C TRP A 94 -8.17 17.68 -14.62
N VAL A 95 -8.18 16.74 -13.68
CA VAL A 95 -7.48 15.47 -13.81
C VAL A 95 -8.47 14.34 -13.51
N ALA A 96 -8.46 13.31 -14.35
CA ALA A 96 -9.18 12.06 -14.12
C ALA A 96 -8.23 10.88 -14.36
N ILE A 97 -8.10 9.97 -13.39
CA ILE A 97 -7.27 8.78 -13.49
C ILE A 97 -8.13 7.55 -13.20
N GLY A 98 -8.25 6.68 -14.21
CA GLY A 98 -8.92 5.39 -14.08
C GLY A 98 -7.92 4.23 -14.18
N ARG A 99 -8.10 3.19 -13.37
CA ARG A 99 -7.36 1.94 -13.45
C ARG A 99 -8.33 0.78 -13.62
N PHE A 100 -8.00 -0.09 -14.58
CA PHE A 100 -8.73 -1.31 -14.87
C PHE A 100 -7.77 -2.48 -14.76
N SER A 101 -8.07 -3.45 -13.95
CA SER A 101 -7.21 -4.61 -13.74
C SER A 101 -8.00 -5.89 -13.78
N ARG A 102 -7.42 -6.91 -14.41
CA ARG A 102 -8.00 -8.26 -14.49
C ARG A 102 -6.94 -9.29 -14.15
N GLU A 103 -7.31 -10.18 -13.28
CA GLU A 103 -6.51 -11.35 -12.91
C GLU A 103 -6.96 -12.54 -13.73
N TYR A 104 -6.01 -13.25 -14.32
CA TYR A 104 -6.28 -14.53 -14.98
C TYR A 104 -6.24 -15.65 -13.94
N GLU A 105 -7.25 -16.53 -13.94
CA GLU A 105 -7.26 -17.71 -13.07
C GLU A 105 -6.15 -18.67 -13.48
N THR A 106 -5.08 -18.70 -12.69
CA THR A 106 -3.99 -19.67 -12.84
C THR A 106 -4.32 -20.97 -12.13
N GLY A 107 -3.59 -22.04 -12.45
CA GLY A 107 -3.75 -23.31 -11.73
C GLY A 107 -3.54 -23.15 -10.22
N TYR A 108 -2.58 -22.31 -9.83
CA TYR A 108 -2.33 -21.98 -8.43
C TYR A 108 -3.52 -21.27 -7.76
N LEU A 109 -4.11 -20.27 -8.40
CA LEU A 109 -5.29 -19.58 -7.83
C LEU A 109 -6.49 -20.51 -7.72
N SER A 110 -6.72 -21.36 -8.72
CA SER A 110 -7.77 -22.37 -8.67
C SER A 110 -7.57 -23.35 -7.50
N ASN A 111 -6.32 -23.76 -7.23
CA ASN A 111 -6.00 -24.61 -6.08
C ASN A 111 -6.25 -23.90 -4.74
N LEU A 112 -5.96 -22.60 -4.64
CA LEU A 112 -6.27 -21.80 -3.45
C LEU A 112 -7.78 -21.63 -3.24
N GLU A 113 -8.56 -21.46 -4.31
CA GLU A 113 -10.02 -21.41 -4.26
C GLU A 113 -10.60 -22.71 -3.74
N ASP A 114 -10.09 -23.84 -4.20
CA ASP A 114 -10.47 -25.16 -3.70
C ASP A 114 -10.05 -25.34 -2.22
N ALA A 115 -8.86 -24.88 -1.85
CA ALA A 115 -8.34 -24.96 -0.48
C ALA A 115 -9.15 -24.10 0.51
N SER A 116 -9.59 -22.91 0.10
CA SER A 116 -10.38 -21.98 0.92
C SER A 116 -11.89 -22.28 0.90
N ASN A 117 -12.33 -23.29 0.16
CA ASN A 117 -13.75 -23.57 -0.13
C ASN A 117 -14.49 -22.34 -0.69
N SER A 118 -13.78 -21.46 -1.41
CA SER A 118 -14.36 -20.24 -1.99
C SER A 118 -14.95 -20.46 -3.39
N LYS A 119 -14.68 -21.60 -4.01
CA LYS A 119 -15.19 -21.97 -5.33
C LYS A 119 -16.72 -22.05 -5.32
N GLY A 120 -17.35 -21.32 -6.22
CA GLY A 120 -18.80 -21.26 -6.32
C GLY A 120 -19.48 -20.26 -5.37
N LEU A 121 -18.73 -19.50 -4.58
CA LEU A 121 -19.25 -18.33 -3.88
C LEU A 121 -19.54 -17.20 -4.88
N PRO A 122 -20.37 -16.19 -4.51
CA PRO A 122 -20.72 -15.08 -5.39
C PRO A 122 -19.51 -14.33 -5.98
N LEU A 123 -18.39 -14.31 -5.23
CA LEU A 123 -17.08 -13.85 -5.70
C LEU A 123 -16.05 -14.89 -5.29
N ASN A 124 -15.46 -15.57 -6.27
CA ASN A 124 -14.32 -16.43 -6.05
C ASN A 124 -13.04 -15.60 -5.81
N LEU A 125 -11.95 -16.25 -5.44
CA LEU A 125 -10.70 -15.57 -5.09
C LEU A 125 -10.14 -14.73 -6.27
N THR A 126 -10.16 -15.29 -7.48
CA THR A 126 -9.67 -14.62 -8.70
C THR A 126 -10.49 -13.36 -9.01
N ASP A 127 -11.82 -13.41 -8.86
CA ASP A 127 -12.69 -12.24 -9.09
C ASP A 127 -12.43 -11.11 -8.08
N ARG A 128 -12.01 -11.44 -6.86
CA ARG A 128 -11.65 -10.44 -5.82
C ARG A 128 -10.40 -9.65 -6.15
N TYR A 129 -9.55 -10.18 -7.03
CA TYR A 129 -8.36 -9.47 -7.51
C TYR A 129 -8.64 -8.57 -8.73
N ASN A 130 -9.84 -8.60 -9.29
CA ASN A 130 -10.25 -7.70 -10.35
C ASN A 130 -10.59 -6.32 -9.78
N GLU A 131 -10.17 -5.27 -10.48
CA GLU A 131 -10.43 -3.89 -10.08
C GLU A 131 -10.91 -3.05 -11.27
N ASP A 132 -11.95 -2.26 -11.03
CA ASP A 132 -12.38 -1.14 -11.87
C ASP A 132 -12.45 0.09 -10.96
N GLU A 133 -11.43 0.93 -11.02
CA GLU A 133 -11.23 2.00 -10.06
C GLU A 133 -11.13 3.37 -10.74
N LEU A 134 -11.95 4.31 -10.30
CA LEU A 134 -11.66 5.74 -10.47
C LEU A 134 -10.68 6.13 -9.36
N ARG A 135 -9.38 6.15 -9.69
CA ARG A 135 -8.35 6.45 -8.70
C ARG A 135 -8.38 7.90 -8.28
N GLU A 136 -8.33 8.80 -9.23
CA GLU A 136 -8.34 10.23 -8.96
C GLU A 136 -9.32 10.94 -9.90
N PHE A 137 -10.00 11.92 -9.36
CA PHE A 137 -10.84 12.85 -10.11
C PHE A 137 -10.92 14.16 -9.34
N TYR A 138 -10.18 15.15 -9.78
CA TYR A 138 -10.12 16.42 -9.08
C TYR A 138 -9.99 17.61 -10.03
N MET A 139 -10.40 18.75 -9.51
CA MET A 139 -10.06 20.05 -10.08
C MET A 139 -9.05 20.77 -9.21
N ASP A 140 -8.15 21.51 -9.83
CA ASP A 140 -7.11 22.32 -9.20
C ASP A 140 -7.20 23.75 -9.73
N THR A 141 -7.21 24.75 -8.84
CA THR A 141 -7.34 26.16 -9.21
C THR A 141 -6.63 27.08 -8.24
N SER A 142 -6.02 28.14 -8.75
CA SER A 142 -5.47 29.23 -7.95
C SER A 142 -6.53 30.32 -7.79
N LEU A 143 -7.03 30.48 -6.55
CA LEU A 143 -7.99 31.52 -6.22
C LEU A 143 -7.33 32.90 -6.05
N SER A 144 -6.03 32.92 -5.72
CA SER A 144 -5.17 34.08 -5.68
C SER A 144 -3.70 33.68 -5.83
N GLU A 145 -2.77 34.63 -5.86
CA GLU A 145 -1.32 34.35 -5.88
C GLU A 145 -0.83 33.56 -4.67
N ARG A 146 -1.61 33.50 -3.59
CA ARG A 146 -1.25 32.80 -2.33
C ARG A 146 -2.15 31.61 -2.02
N LEU A 147 -3.32 31.50 -2.66
CA LEU A 147 -4.35 30.54 -2.27
C LEU A 147 -4.66 29.59 -3.42
N ASN A 148 -4.30 28.33 -3.23
CA ASN A 148 -4.63 27.22 -4.12
C ASN A 148 -5.71 26.34 -3.49
N LEU A 149 -6.61 25.84 -4.32
CA LEU A 149 -7.69 24.96 -3.94
C LEU A 149 -7.70 23.76 -4.88
N ARG A 150 -7.66 22.55 -4.29
CA ARG A 150 -7.90 21.30 -5.02
C ARG A 150 -9.07 20.56 -4.38
N LEU A 151 -10.06 20.22 -5.21
CA LEU A 151 -11.28 19.53 -4.78
C LEU A 151 -11.47 18.25 -5.56
N GLY A 152 -11.76 17.16 -4.88
CA GLY A 152 -12.07 15.89 -5.52
C GLY A 152 -11.31 14.71 -4.94
N LYS A 153 -11.42 13.56 -5.60
CA LYS A 153 -10.70 12.34 -5.24
C LYS A 153 -9.24 12.47 -5.65
N GLN A 154 -8.33 12.46 -4.69
CA GLN A 154 -6.91 12.78 -4.91
C GLN A 154 -6.01 12.05 -3.90
N GLN A 155 -4.73 11.91 -4.26
CA GLN A 155 -3.68 11.49 -3.35
C GLN A 155 -2.96 12.69 -2.74
N VAL A 156 -2.73 12.64 -1.42
CA VAL A 156 -1.93 13.62 -0.68
C VAL A 156 -0.93 12.85 0.19
N VAL A 157 0.34 13.24 0.15
CA VAL A 157 1.42 12.56 0.86
C VAL A 157 2.08 13.53 1.83
N TRP A 158 2.14 13.17 3.12
CA TRP A 158 2.80 13.97 4.15
C TRP A 158 4.14 13.42 4.62
N GLY A 159 4.43 12.13 4.33
CA GLY A 159 5.69 11.49 4.64
C GLY A 159 6.71 11.55 3.49
N GLU A 160 7.96 11.33 3.83
CA GLU A 160 9.11 11.28 2.90
C GLU A 160 9.78 9.89 2.90
N THR A 161 9.04 8.85 3.26
CA THR A 161 9.54 7.48 3.41
C THR A 161 9.45 6.69 2.10
N ASP A 162 10.38 5.74 1.89
CA ASP A 162 10.42 4.93 0.66
C ASP A 162 9.54 3.67 0.77
N PHE A 163 9.44 3.02 1.95
CA PHE A 163 8.79 1.71 2.10
C PHE A 163 7.71 1.66 3.18
N PHE A 164 7.97 2.21 4.36
CA PHE A 164 7.03 2.17 5.48
C PHE A 164 6.58 3.58 5.84
N GLN A 165 5.40 3.70 6.42
CA GLN A 165 4.80 4.98 6.73
C GLN A 165 5.12 5.38 8.17
N ALA A 166 5.74 6.55 8.38
CA ALA A 166 5.78 7.22 9.67
C ALA A 166 4.74 8.34 9.71
N MET A 167 4.87 9.35 8.84
CA MET A 167 3.97 10.50 8.74
C MET A 167 3.03 10.45 7.53
N ASP A 168 3.12 9.46 6.65
CA ASP A 168 2.17 9.25 5.54
C ASP A 168 0.89 8.59 6.08
N VAL A 169 0.00 9.41 6.63
CA VAL A 169 -1.16 8.99 7.44
C VAL A 169 -2.51 9.33 6.81
N ILE A 170 -2.53 10.00 5.66
CA ILE A 170 -3.77 10.49 5.03
C ILE A 170 -4.58 9.34 4.45
N HIS A 171 -3.92 8.40 3.78
CA HIS A 171 -4.57 7.33 3.01
C HIS A 171 -4.33 5.96 3.64
N GLY A 172 -5.28 5.05 3.45
CA GLY A 172 -5.06 3.63 3.60
C GLY A 172 -4.29 3.06 2.40
N TYR A 173 -3.87 1.80 2.54
CA TYR A 173 -3.13 1.04 1.53
C TYR A 173 -3.84 -0.27 1.20
N ASP A 174 -3.87 -0.64 -0.06
CA ASP A 174 -4.39 -1.94 -0.47
C ASP A 174 -3.26 -2.96 -0.59
N ASN A 175 -3.12 -3.80 0.43
CA ASN A 175 -2.19 -4.91 0.47
C ASN A 175 -2.86 -6.26 0.12
N SER A 176 -4.10 -6.25 -0.37
CA SER A 176 -4.85 -7.48 -0.64
C SER A 176 -4.46 -8.13 -1.96
N ILE A 177 -4.12 -7.33 -2.96
CA ILE A 177 -3.85 -7.81 -4.33
C ILE A 177 -2.36 -8.02 -4.54
N VAL A 178 -1.57 -7.07 -4.12
CA VAL A 178 -0.11 -7.04 -4.27
C VAL A 178 0.51 -6.54 -2.98
N GLN A 179 1.52 -7.24 -2.48
CA GLN A 179 2.25 -6.82 -1.30
C GLN A 179 3.74 -6.72 -1.61
N PHE A 180 4.33 -5.56 -1.30
CA PHE A 180 5.75 -5.23 -1.55
C PHE A 180 6.18 -5.20 -3.03
N GLN A 181 5.26 -5.35 -4.00
CA GLN A 181 5.57 -5.47 -5.43
C GLN A 181 5.27 -4.23 -6.25
N ALA A 182 4.44 -3.30 -5.74
CA ALA A 182 4.10 -2.06 -6.44
C ALA A 182 4.81 -0.86 -5.81
N GLU A 183 4.77 0.24 -6.52
CA GLU A 183 5.20 1.53 -6.02
C GLU A 183 4.13 2.10 -5.07
N ASN A 184 4.51 2.89 -4.08
CA ASN A 184 3.58 3.37 -3.03
C ASN A 184 2.33 4.06 -3.59
N GLU A 185 2.46 4.79 -4.71
CA GLU A 185 1.35 5.45 -5.38
C GLU A 185 0.29 4.48 -5.89
N GLU A 186 0.68 3.26 -6.26
CA GLU A 186 -0.24 2.24 -6.76
C GLU A 186 -1.02 1.56 -5.64
N TRP A 187 -0.52 1.58 -4.41
CA TRP A 187 -1.14 0.92 -3.24
C TRP A 187 -2.02 1.86 -2.44
N ARG A 188 -1.70 3.18 -2.43
CA ARG A 188 -2.52 4.17 -1.75
C ARG A 188 -3.92 4.16 -2.31
N LYS A 189 -4.89 4.31 -1.42
CA LYS A 189 -6.30 4.46 -1.74
C LYS A 189 -6.65 5.94 -1.76
N PRO A 190 -6.82 6.57 -2.93
CA PRO A 190 -7.17 7.98 -3.00
C PRO A 190 -8.52 8.24 -2.36
N SER A 191 -8.65 9.38 -1.67
CA SER A 191 -9.87 9.81 -0.97
C SER A 191 -10.42 11.10 -1.53
N TRP A 192 -11.72 11.34 -1.34
CA TRP A 192 -12.35 12.62 -1.62
C TRP A 192 -11.90 13.66 -0.60
N LEU A 193 -11.19 14.69 -1.06
CA LEU A 193 -10.59 15.70 -0.21
C LEU A 193 -10.92 17.11 -0.70
N ILE A 194 -11.08 18.00 0.28
CA ILE A 194 -10.93 19.44 0.12
C ILE A 194 -9.51 19.75 0.58
N ASN A 195 -8.66 20.23 -0.32
CA ASN A 195 -7.27 20.55 -0.06
C ASN A 195 -7.05 22.03 -0.37
N VAL A 196 -6.71 22.79 0.67
CA VAL A 196 -6.48 24.24 0.59
C VAL A 196 -5.03 24.50 0.96
N GLU A 197 -4.30 25.19 0.10
CA GLU A 197 -2.92 25.60 0.35
C GLU A 197 -2.80 27.13 0.33
N TYR A 198 -2.26 27.68 1.42
CA TYR A 198 -2.02 29.12 1.55
C TYR A 198 -0.52 29.40 1.73
N ALA A 199 0.07 30.13 0.78
CA ALA A 199 1.47 30.54 0.82
C ALA A 199 1.67 31.70 1.82
N VAL A 200 2.60 31.52 2.75
CA VAL A 200 2.98 32.53 3.76
C VAL A 200 4.42 32.94 3.47
N TYR A 201 4.61 33.81 2.49
CA TYR A 201 5.94 34.23 2.01
C TYR A 201 6.78 34.88 3.12
N GLU A 202 6.13 35.57 4.04
CA GLU A 202 6.78 36.25 5.17
C GLU A 202 7.48 35.28 6.12
N LEU A 203 7.05 34.01 6.14
CA LEU A 203 7.62 32.94 6.97
C LEU A 203 8.35 31.85 6.12
N ASN A 204 8.56 32.11 4.82
CA ASN A 204 9.14 31.12 3.90
C ASN A 204 8.47 29.76 3.97
N GLY A 205 7.14 29.74 3.95
CA GLY A 205 6.39 28.49 4.07
C GLY A 205 4.98 28.57 3.54
N SER A 206 4.23 27.49 3.73
CA SER A 206 2.81 27.37 3.38
C SER A 206 2.04 26.60 4.44
N LEU A 207 0.77 26.90 4.56
CA LEU A 207 -0.21 26.17 5.36
C LEU A 207 -1.11 25.37 4.42
N GLN A 208 -1.15 24.06 4.60
CA GLN A 208 -2.09 23.16 3.93
C GLN A 208 -3.18 22.73 4.92
N LEU A 209 -4.43 22.79 4.51
CA LEU A 209 -5.59 22.31 5.26
C LEU A 209 -6.27 21.23 4.44
N LEU A 210 -6.57 20.09 5.05
CA LEU A 210 -7.25 18.95 4.46
C LEU A 210 -8.54 18.62 5.20
N VAL A 211 -9.58 18.33 4.43
CA VAL A 211 -10.84 17.79 4.96
C VAL A 211 -11.29 16.65 4.05
N ARG A 212 -11.46 15.45 4.59
CA ARG A 212 -12.20 14.35 3.99
C ARG A 212 -13.64 14.43 4.49
N PRO A 213 -14.63 14.67 3.64
CA PRO A 213 -16.00 14.92 4.09
C PRO A 213 -16.81 13.68 4.49
N GLY A 214 -16.25 12.45 4.36
CA GLY A 214 -16.96 11.22 4.69
C GLY A 214 -17.88 10.71 3.57
N ILE A 215 -17.57 11.00 2.31
CA ILE A 215 -18.34 10.53 1.14
C ILE A 215 -17.65 9.39 0.39
N ASP A 216 -16.56 8.87 0.92
CA ASP A 216 -15.84 7.72 0.39
C ASP A 216 -16.60 6.42 0.70
N GLY A 217 -16.50 5.42 -0.16
CA GLY A 217 -16.94 4.08 0.19
C GLY A 217 -15.93 3.41 1.13
N GLY A 218 -16.38 2.50 2.00
CA GLY A 218 -15.58 1.82 3.01
C GLY A 218 -14.30 1.16 2.51
N SER A 219 -14.30 0.67 1.27
CA SER A 219 -13.10 0.11 0.65
C SER A 219 -11.93 1.11 0.50
N ASN A 220 -12.19 2.42 0.56
CA ASN A 220 -11.17 3.47 0.46
C ASN A 220 -10.54 3.81 1.83
N MET A 221 -11.07 3.30 2.92
CA MET A 221 -10.59 3.60 4.27
C MET A 221 -9.68 2.50 4.81
N GLY A 222 -8.68 2.90 5.59
CA GLY A 222 -7.76 1.99 6.27
C GLY A 222 -6.95 1.07 5.35
N ASN A 223 -6.10 0.25 5.95
CA ASN A 223 -5.33 -0.75 5.24
C ASN A 223 -6.14 -2.03 5.05
N THR A 224 -6.16 -2.56 3.83
CA THR A 224 -6.75 -3.86 3.54
C THR A 224 -5.65 -4.89 3.26
N PHE A 225 -5.92 -6.15 3.64
CA PHE A 225 -4.99 -7.27 3.51
C PHE A 225 -5.69 -8.44 2.80
N ASP A 226 -4.91 -9.36 2.23
CA ASP A 226 -5.43 -10.58 1.60
C ASP A 226 -5.92 -11.59 2.66
N LEU A 227 -7.06 -11.28 3.27
CA LEU A 227 -7.69 -12.09 4.31
C LEU A 227 -8.67 -13.13 3.77
N PHE A 228 -8.83 -13.23 2.44
CA PHE A 228 -9.64 -14.31 1.83
C PHE A 228 -8.87 -15.63 1.68
N GLY A 229 -7.61 -15.68 2.16
CA GLY A 229 -6.77 -16.86 2.05
C GLY A 229 -6.04 -16.99 0.72
N GLY A 230 -5.86 -15.88 0.00
CA GLY A 230 -5.21 -15.83 -1.29
C GLY A 230 -3.68 -15.89 -1.25
N ARG A 231 -3.07 -15.49 -2.35
CA ARG A 231 -1.60 -15.57 -2.56
C ARG A 231 -0.78 -14.74 -1.59
N TRP A 232 -1.34 -13.66 -1.06
CA TRP A 232 -0.72 -12.75 -0.10
C TRP A 232 -1.23 -12.90 1.33
N ALA A 233 -2.01 -13.95 1.60
CA ALA A 233 -2.30 -14.34 2.97
C ALA A 233 -1.01 -14.84 3.64
N GLY A 234 -0.67 -14.24 4.79
CA GLY A 234 0.46 -14.70 5.61
C GLY A 234 0.18 -16.06 6.22
N GLN A 235 1.22 -16.82 6.50
CA GLN A 235 1.09 -18.10 7.21
C GLN A 235 0.52 -17.89 8.63
N PRO A 236 -0.41 -18.74 9.12
CA PRO A 236 -0.93 -19.97 8.49
C PRO A 236 -2.24 -19.77 7.72
N ASN A 237 -2.60 -18.55 7.34
CA ASN A 237 -3.92 -18.19 6.82
C ASN A 237 -4.11 -18.44 5.33
N LYS A 238 -3.05 -18.83 4.59
CA LYS A 238 -3.16 -19.16 3.17
C LYS A 238 -4.14 -20.33 2.97
N GLY A 239 -5.04 -20.20 2.01
CA GLY A 239 -6.13 -21.16 1.80
C GLY A 239 -7.24 -21.10 2.86
N THR A 240 -7.30 -20.05 3.69
CA THR A 240 -8.34 -19.85 4.70
C THR A 240 -8.99 -18.49 4.54
N ASN A 241 -10.29 -18.45 4.24
CA ASN A 241 -11.03 -17.21 4.12
C ASN A 241 -11.34 -16.62 5.51
N THR A 242 -10.45 -15.77 6.01
CA THR A 242 -10.60 -15.13 7.32
C THR A 242 -11.72 -14.09 7.32
N LEU A 243 -11.99 -13.42 6.18
CA LEU A 243 -13.08 -12.45 6.07
C LEU A 243 -14.46 -13.06 6.16
N ALA A 244 -14.61 -14.35 5.93
CA ALA A 244 -15.88 -15.06 6.16
C ALA A 244 -16.24 -15.10 7.65
N LEU A 245 -15.23 -15.05 8.54
CA LEU A 245 -15.41 -15.06 10.00
C LEU A 245 -15.35 -13.65 10.58
N PHE A 246 -14.45 -12.81 10.08
CA PHE A 246 -14.16 -11.47 10.58
C PHE A 246 -14.20 -10.46 9.41
N PRO A 247 -15.41 -10.06 8.94
CA PRO A 247 -15.53 -9.08 7.86
C PRO A 247 -15.02 -7.71 8.29
N TYR A 248 -14.69 -6.86 7.33
CA TYR A 248 -14.50 -5.44 7.59
C TYR A 248 -15.85 -4.78 7.90
N ASN A 249 -15.90 -4.02 8.97
CA ASN A 249 -17.02 -3.13 9.32
C ASN A 249 -16.53 -1.68 9.34
N TYR A 250 -17.00 -0.90 8.39
CA TYR A 250 -16.66 0.52 8.23
C TYR A 250 -17.67 1.45 8.92
N HIS A 251 -18.75 0.89 9.49
CA HIS A 251 -19.76 1.62 10.24
C HIS A 251 -19.78 1.11 11.69
N HIS A 252 -18.97 1.71 12.55
CA HIS A 252 -18.84 1.33 13.94
C HIS A 252 -18.81 2.57 14.84
N ASP A 253 -19.28 2.49 16.10
CA ASP A 253 -19.35 3.60 17.06
C ASP A 253 -17.98 4.21 17.41
N LYS A 254 -16.88 3.50 17.14
CA LYS A 254 -15.50 3.97 17.36
C LYS A 254 -14.84 4.58 16.14
N GLY A 255 -15.45 4.47 14.98
CA GLY A 255 -14.97 5.05 13.73
C GLY A 255 -15.82 4.61 12.55
N ASP A 256 -16.44 5.57 11.91
CA ASP A 256 -17.34 5.40 10.78
C ASP A 256 -16.72 5.99 9.50
N GLU A 257 -16.93 5.34 8.35
CA GLU A 257 -16.47 5.88 7.06
C GLU A 257 -17.12 7.23 6.71
N ASP A 258 -18.32 7.47 7.23
CA ASP A 258 -19.05 8.72 7.03
C ASP A 258 -18.54 9.86 7.93
N ASP A 259 -17.71 9.56 8.95
CA ASP A 259 -17.12 10.58 9.81
C ASP A 259 -16.03 11.37 9.05
N PRO A 260 -16.00 12.72 9.20
CA PRO A 260 -15.03 13.53 8.52
C PRO A 260 -13.62 13.36 9.12
N SER A 261 -12.60 13.18 8.26
CA SER A 261 -11.22 13.35 8.68
C SER A 261 -10.74 14.76 8.33
N TYR A 262 -9.92 15.36 9.18
CA TYR A 262 -9.45 16.72 8.95
C TYR A 262 -8.09 16.98 9.60
N GLY A 263 -7.37 17.93 9.06
CA GLY A 263 -6.11 18.33 9.65
C GLY A 263 -5.41 19.45 8.89
N GLY A 264 -4.22 19.75 9.36
CA GLY A 264 -3.38 20.79 8.79
C GLY A 264 -1.91 20.46 8.85
N ARG A 265 -1.18 20.99 7.88
CA ARG A 265 0.26 20.86 7.75
C ARG A 265 0.87 22.22 7.48
N TRP A 266 1.83 22.61 8.34
CA TRP A 266 2.76 23.68 8.02
C TRP A 266 3.97 23.12 7.30
N VAL A 267 4.34 23.70 6.18
CA VAL A 267 5.58 23.41 5.45
C VAL A 267 6.45 24.66 5.48
N GLY A 268 7.67 24.56 5.96
CA GLY A 268 8.58 25.69 6.05
C GLY A 268 10.01 25.33 5.67
N THR A 269 10.81 26.37 5.43
CA THR A 269 12.25 26.25 5.20
C THR A 269 13.02 27.15 6.15
N ALA A 270 14.11 26.62 6.73
CA ALA A 270 15.03 27.35 7.59
C ALA A 270 16.47 27.10 7.12
N GLY A 271 17.05 28.08 6.42
CA GLY A 271 18.33 27.87 5.72
C GLY A 271 18.19 26.79 4.63
N SER A 272 18.98 25.70 4.76
CA SER A 272 18.92 24.55 3.85
C SER A 272 18.01 23.43 4.34
N THR A 273 17.35 23.59 5.48
CA THR A 273 16.47 22.56 6.06
C THR A 273 15.03 22.84 5.68
N SER A 274 14.35 21.86 5.08
CA SER A 274 12.90 21.80 4.94
C SER A 274 12.31 21.10 6.17
N TYR A 275 11.19 21.59 6.69
CA TYR A 275 10.52 20.97 7.82
C TYR A 275 9.03 21.11 7.72
N THR A 276 8.29 20.20 8.40
CA THR A 276 6.83 20.26 8.51
C THR A 276 6.40 20.06 9.95
N PHE A 277 5.24 20.65 10.30
CA PHE A 277 4.47 20.30 11.48
C PHE A 277 3.07 19.92 11.05
N ASN A 278 2.54 18.81 11.57
CA ASN A 278 1.34 18.17 11.08
C ASN A 278 0.41 17.80 12.23
N TYR A 279 -0.89 17.94 11.98
CA TYR A 279 -1.97 17.38 12.79
C TYR A 279 -3.01 16.77 11.88
N TYR A 280 -3.46 15.56 12.17
CA TYR A 280 -4.53 14.90 11.43
C TYR A 280 -5.42 14.05 12.33
N HIS A 281 -6.71 14.32 12.30
CA HIS A 281 -7.76 13.51 12.90
C HIS A 281 -8.34 12.60 11.82
N THR A 282 -8.32 11.28 12.04
CA THR A 282 -8.69 10.31 10.99
C THR A 282 -8.98 8.94 11.57
N LEU A 283 -9.46 8.03 10.75
CA LEU A 283 -9.53 6.60 11.08
C LEU A 283 -8.14 5.97 11.10
N GLN A 284 -7.90 5.11 12.09
CA GLN A 284 -6.66 4.35 12.18
C GLN A 284 -6.44 3.52 10.90
N GLN A 285 -5.23 3.52 10.35
CA GLN A 285 -4.92 2.76 9.13
C GLN A 285 -4.97 1.25 9.36
N GLU A 286 -4.39 0.74 10.44
CA GLU A 286 -4.41 -0.69 10.77
C GLU A 286 -5.74 -1.07 11.40
N PRO A 287 -6.43 -2.11 10.89
CA PRO A 287 -7.69 -2.57 11.48
C PRO A 287 -7.49 -3.19 12.86
N ILE A 288 -8.50 -3.04 13.70
CA ILE A 288 -8.61 -3.66 15.03
C ILE A 288 -9.66 -4.75 14.98
N LEU A 289 -9.37 -5.90 15.59
CA LEU A 289 -10.35 -6.96 15.77
C LEU A 289 -11.31 -6.58 16.91
N ASN A 290 -12.57 -6.32 16.58
CA ASN A 290 -13.67 -6.22 17.50
C ASN A 290 -14.26 -7.64 17.71
N PHE A 291 -14.09 -8.23 18.88
CA PHE A 291 -14.46 -9.63 19.15
C PHE A 291 -15.60 -9.72 20.16
N VAL A 292 -16.57 -10.59 19.89
CA VAL A 292 -17.82 -10.68 20.67
C VAL A 292 -17.61 -10.92 22.16
N ALA A 293 -16.58 -11.67 22.54
CA ALA A 293 -16.28 -11.96 23.95
C ALA A 293 -15.79 -10.72 24.72
N ASN A 294 -15.12 -9.80 24.03
CA ASN A 294 -14.62 -8.54 24.57
C ASN A 294 -14.73 -7.44 23.50
N PRO A 295 -15.95 -6.92 23.25
CA PRO A 295 -16.15 -5.94 22.21
C PRO A 295 -15.51 -4.58 22.58
N PHE A 296 -15.05 -3.89 21.55
CA PHE A 296 -14.55 -2.53 21.65
C PHE A 296 -15.61 -1.57 21.11
N GLY A 297 -16.46 -1.08 22.02
CA GLY A 297 -17.67 -0.35 21.66
C GLY A 297 -18.85 -1.29 21.41
N ASP A 298 -19.44 -1.22 20.22
CA ASP A 298 -20.55 -2.07 19.81
C ASP A 298 -20.18 -3.55 19.66
N SER A 299 -21.17 -4.41 19.85
CA SER A 299 -21.01 -5.83 19.57
C SER A 299 -20.90 -6.07 18.06
N PRO A 300 -20.05 -7.05 17.63
CA PRO A 300 -19.91 -7.37 16.21
C PRO A 300 -21.24 -7.72 15.55
N LYS A 301 -21.50 -7.15 14.37
CA LYS A 301 -22.76 -7.36 13.62
C LYS A 301 -23.00 -8.81 13.21
N ASN A 302 -21.95 -9.58 12.99
CA ASN A 302 -22.03 -11.00 12.66
C ASN A 302 -22.13 -11.92 13.90
N GLY A 303 -22.11 -11.37 15.12
CA GLY A 303 -22.18 -12.11 16.37
C GLY A 303 -20.92 -12.91 16.74
N LEU A 304 -19.80 -12.77 16.00
CA LEU A 304 -18.52 -13.42 16.24
C LEU A 304 -17.39 -12.41 16.41
N GLY A 305 -17.09 -11.64 15.39
CA GLY A 305 -16.04 -10.62 15.36
C GLY A 305 -16.00 -9.93 14.00
N GLU A 306 -15.35 -8.78 13.98
CA GLU A 306 -15.20 -7.94 12.78
C GLU A 306 -13.94 -7.09 12.87
N PHE A 307 -13.42 -6.62 11.73
CA PHE A 307 -12.36 -5.65 11.70
C PHE A 307 -12.95 -4.23 11.58
N ILE A 308 -12.55 -3.36 12.49
CA ILE A 308 -12.97 -1.96 12.56
C ILE A 308 -11.78 -1.02 12.44
N PHE A 309 -12.03 0.24 12.14
CA PHE A 309 -11.01 1.28 11.97
C PHE A 309 -11.29 2.46 12.93
N PRO A 310 -10.85 2.40 14.21
CA PRO A 310 -11.12 3.43 15.19
C PRO A 310 -10.54 4.79 14.80
N GLU A 311 -11.19 5.87 15.27
CA GLU A 311 -10.66 7.23 15.14
C GLU A 311 -9.42 7.45 16.00
N VAL A 312 -8.47 8.20 15.44
CA VAL A 312 -7.23 8.59 16.11
C VAL A 312 -6.82 10.00 15.74
N ASP A 313 -6.13 10.64 16.68
CA ASP A 313 -5.41 11.89 16.44
C ASP A 313 -3.94 11.60 16.19
N ILE A 314 -3.35 12.27 15.21
CA ILE A 314 -1.94 12.11 14.86
C ILE A 314 -1.28 13.47 14.81
N ILE A 315 -0.24 13.64 15.62
CA ILE A 315 0.59 14.86 15.66
C ILE A 315 1.97 14.49 15.16
N GLY A 316 2.54 15.24 14.23
CA GLY A 316 3.85 14.86 13.72
C GLY A 316 4.67 16.00 13.16
N ALA A 317 5.91 15.66 12.83
CA ALA A 317 6.86 16.56 12.21
C ALA A 317 7.75 15.77 11.25
N THR A 318 8.20 16.44 10.19
CA THR A 318 9.25 15.92 9.30
C THR A 318 10.36 16.97 9.16
N ALA A 319 11.57 16.52 8.85
CA ALA A 319 12.67 17.40 8.50
C ALA A 319 13.57 16.71 7.48
N SER A 320 14.06 17.49 6.50
CA SER A 320 15.08 17.06 5.56
C SER A 320 16.14 18.15 5.36
N ALA A 321 17.40 17.74 5.31
CA ALA A 321 18.53 18.67 5.16
C ALA A 321 19.69 18.05 4.40
N PRO A 322 20.40 18.81 3.55
CA PRO A 322 21.66 18.37 2.99
C PRO A 322 22.72 18.29 4.10
N VAL A 323 23.32 17.11 4.27
CA VAL A 323 24.39 16.85 5.24
C VAL A 323 25.49 16.05 4.56
N PHE A 324 26.74 16.54 4.63
CA PHE A 324 27.88 15.99 3.91
C PHE A 324 27.62 15.94 2.39
N GLN A 325 27.59 14.74 1.81
CA GLN A 325 27.37 14.51 0.38
C GLN A 325 25.99 13.91 0.08
N GLY A 326 25.08 13.95 1.04
CA GLY A 326 23.76 13.36 0.95
C GLY A 326 22.67 14.21 1.59
N VAL A 327 21.50 13.62 1.74
CA VAL A 327 20.34 14.24 2.38
C VAL A 327 19.90 13.40 3.56
N TRP A 328 19.81 14.01 4.73
CA TRP A 328 19.15 13.42 5.88
C TRP A 328 17.66 13.70 5.85
N ARG A 329 16.88 12.67 6.21
CA ARG A 329 15.43 12.76 6.41
C ARG A 329 15.09 12.22 7.79
N ALA A 330 14.14 12.86 8.47
CA ALA A 330 13.61 12.40 9.74
C ALA A 330 12.12 12.65 9.81
N GLU A 331 11.38 11.71 10.36
CA GLU A 331 9.94 11.80 10.62
C GLU A 331 9.61 11.34 12.03
N ALA A 332 8.63 11.99 12.63
CA ALA A 332 8.03 11.58 13.89
C ALA A 332 6.51 11.76 13.81
N ALA A 333 5.76 10.72 14.20
CA ALA A 333 4.30 10.74 14.28
C ALA A 333 3.84 10.16 15.61
N TYR A 334 3.26 10.98 16.45
CA TYR A 334 2.71 10.63 17.75
C TYR A 334 1.21 10.43 17.66
N THR A 335 0.74 9.29 18.11
CA THR A 335 -0.70 8.93 18.19
C THR A 335 -1.04 8.65 19.64
N PRO A 336 -1.70 9.58 20.36
CA PRO A 336 -2.18 9.32 21.70
C PRO A 336 -3.27 8.26 21.70
N ASN A 337 -3.33 7.45 22.76
CA ASN A 337 -4.37 6.45 23.00
C ASN A 337 -4.66 5.54 21.79
N LYS A 338 -3.63 5.20 21.00
CA LYS A 338 -3.79 4.29 19.86
C LYS A 338 -4.32 2.93 20.32
N PRO A 339 -5.45 2.44 19.78
CA PRO A 339 -6.00 1.14 20.14
C PRO A 339 -5.16 -0.02 19.56
N TYR A 340 -4.97 -1.05 20.40
CA TYR A 340 -4.28 -2.30 20.07
C TYR A 340 -5.05 -3.50 20.58
N ASN A 341 -5.09 -4.57 19.82
CA ASN A 341 -5.60 -5.84 20.30
C ASN A 341 -4.61 -6.49 21.31
N PHE A 342 -5.14 -7.29 22.25
CA PHE A 342 -4.33 -8.03 23.22
C PHE A 342 -4.87 -9.42 23.52
N GLY A 343 -4.03 -10.29 24.11
CA GLY A 343 -4.40 -11.58 24.67
C GLY A 343 -4.40 -12.76 23.68
N LEU A 344 -4.67 -13.96 24.22
CA LEU A 344 -4.76 -15.25 23.52
C LEU A 344 -3.56 -15.58 22.61
N LEU A 345 -2.35 -15.23 23.07
CA LEU A 345 -1.12 -15.50 22.33
C LEU A 345 -0.92 -17.01 22.13
N GLY A 346 -0.45 -17.38 20.93
CA GLY A 346 -0.22 -18.76 20.53
C GLY A 346 -1.46 -19.54 20.10
N THR A 347 -2.56 -18.83 19.84
CA THR A 347 -3.79 -19.37 19.27
C THR A 347 -4.12 -18.70 17.92
N PRO A 348 -4.98 -19.30 17.07
CA PRO A 348 -5.48 -18.64 15.88
C PRO A 348 -6.25 -17.33 16.16
N LEU A 349 -6.64 -17.11 17.41
CA LEU A 349 -7.38 -15.93 17.88
C LEU A 349 -6.46 -14.99 18.70
N ALA A 350 -5.17 -14.93 18.40
CA ALA A 350 -4.26 -13.96 19.02
C ALA A 350 -4.78 -12.54 18.81
N GLY A 351 -4.81 -11.75 19.88
CA GLY A 351 -5.41 -10.41 19.88
C GLY A 351 -6.91 -10.36 20.21
N ALA A 352 -7.63 -11.48 20.32
CA ALA A 352 -9.05 -11.53 20.64
C ALA A 352 -9.38 -11.37 22.15
N GLY A 353 -8.40 -11.00 22.98
CA GLY A 353 -8.62 -10.68 24.40
C GLY A 353 -9.28 -9.35 24.66
N GLY A 354 -9.42 -8.52 23.65
CA GLY A 354 -9.98 -7.17 23.72
C GLY A 354 -9.03 -6.11 23.16
N VAL A 355 -9.26 -4.85 23.53
CA VAL A 355 -8.49 -3.69 23.09
C VAL A 355 -7.89 -2.95 24.26
N LYS A 356 -6.64 -2.52 24.13
CA LYS A 356 -5.93 -1.61 25.05
C LYS A 356 -5.43 -0.41 24.25
N GLU A 357 -5.60 0.77 24.83
CA GLU A 357 -5.08 2.00 24.27
C GLU A 357 -3.69 2.30 24.82
N LYS A 358 -2.77 2.68 23.92
CA LYS A 358 -1.39 3.06 24.24
C LYS A 358 -0.94 4.21 23.36
N ASP A 359 -0.25 5.13 23.95
CA ASP A 359 0.47 6.15 23.17
C ASP A 359 1.49 5.50 22.28
N THR A 360 1.56 5.96 21.06
CA THR A 360 2.48 5.38 20.06
C THR A 360 3.28 6.46 19.37
N LEU A 361 4.57 6.27 19.28
CA LEU A 361 5.46 7.13 18.51
C LEU A 361 6.06 6.32 17.35
N ARG A 362 5.77 6.74 16.11
CA ARG A 362 6.44 6.22 14.92
C ARG A 362 7.56 7.16 14.54
N LEU A 363 8.74 6.63 14.33
CA LEU A 363 9.94 7.37 13.99
C LEU A 363 10.56 6.82 12.71
N MET A 364 11.11 7.70 11.90
CA MET A 364 11.98 7.33 10.78
C MET A 364 13.20 8.25 10.76
N VAL A 365 14.37 7.66 10.51
CA VAL A 365 15.59 8.39 10.17
C VAL A 365 16.14 7.80 8.89
N GLY A 366 16.40 8.63 7.89
CA GLY A 366 16.89 8.25 6.58
C GLY A 366 18.13 9.03 6.14
N TYR A 367 18.91 8.43 5.26
CA TYR A 367 20.04 9.05 4.61
C TYR A 367 20.17 8.61 3.16
N ASP A 368 20.13 9.57 2.25
CA ASP A 368 20.25 9.35 0.82
C ASP A 368 21.56 9.92 0.31
N GLN A 369 22.30 9.14 -0.45
CA GLN A 369 23.60 9.57 -0.99
C GLN A 369 23.85 9.01 -2.40
N ALA A 370 24.36 9.87 -3.28
CA ALA A 370 25.02 9.45 -4.49
C ALA A 370 26.41 8.88 -4.17
N LEU A 371 26.65 7.61 -4.52
CA LEU A 371 27.95 6.97 -4.34
C LEU A 371 28.92 7.36 -5.46
N ARG A 372 30.20 7.00 -5.32
CA ARG A 372 31.15 7.17 -6.41
C ARG A 372 30.77 6.24 -7.58
N SER A 373 30.96 6.71 -8.80
CA SER A 373 30.70 5.90 -10.00
C SER A 373 31.45 4.57 -9.93
N ILE A 374 30.73 3.48 -10.21
CA ILE A 374 31.27 2.10 -10.19
C ILE A 374 31.83 1.64 -11.52
N GLY A 375 32.11 2.55 -12.43
CA GLY A 375 32.80 2.26 -13.67
C GLY A 375 32.39 3.12 -14.86
N PRO A 376 33.14 3.05 -15.96
CA PRO A 376 33.00 3.94 -17.10
C PRO A 376 31.71 3.73 -17.92
N ARG A 377 30.93 2.69 -17.64
CA ARG A 377 29.68 2.37 -18.34
C ARG A 377 28.43 2.77 -17.57
N ALA A 378 28.57 3.21 -16.31
CA ALA A 378 27.44 3.74 -15.53
C ALA A 378 27.05 5.11 -16.10
N SER A 379 25.77 5.32 -16.37
CA SER A 379 25.22 6.60 -16.84
C SER A 379 25.13 7.63 -15.72
N SER A 380 24.96 7.16 -14.49
CA SER A 380 24.90 7.99 -13.29
C SER A 380 25.58 7.29 -12.10
N PRO A 381 26.04 8.04 -11.08
CA PRO A 381 26.48 7.44 -9.84
C PRO A 381 25.35 6.62 -9.19
N PRO A 382 25.67 5.46 -8.56
CA PRO A 382 24.68 4.71 -7.82
C PRO A 382 24.06 5.55 -6.71
N GLN A 383 22.75 5.43 -6.52
CA GLN A 383 22.01 6.07 -5.45
C GLN A 383 21.77 5.05 -4.34
N LEU A 384 22.14 5.43 -3.13
CA LEU A 384 21.89 4.64 -1.92
C LEU A 384 20.92 5.40 -1.03
N SER A 385 19.80 4.75 -0.66
CA SER A 385 18.89 5.20 0.39
C SER A 385 18.94 4.20 1.55
N LEU A 386 19.14 4.69 2.76
CA LEU A 386 19.09 3.92 4.00
C LEU A 386 18.03 4.52 4.90
N GLN A 387 17.13 3.68 5.45
CA GLN A 387 16.13 4.13 6.40
C GLN A 387 16.01 3.18 7.58
N LEU A 388 15.81 3.75 8.77
CA LEU A 388 15.51 3.02 9.99
C LEU A 388 14.18 3.53 10.53
N PHE A 389 13.27 2.60 10.76
CA PHE A 389 11.93 2.85 11.29
C PHE A 389 11.82 2.25 12.69
N ASP A 390 11.16 2.95 13.59
CA ASP A 390 10.78 2.42 14.90
C ASP A 390 9.32 2.76 15.20
N THR A 391 8.56 1.75 15.58
CA THR A 391 7.25 1.93 16.21
C THR A 391 7.42 1.66 17.70
N TRP A 392 7.42 2.72 18.49
CA TRP A 392 7.54 2.68 19.93
C TRP A 392 6.17 2.79 20.60
N ILE A 393 5.78 1.73 21.33
CA ILE A 393 4.60 1.73 22.20
C ILE A 393 5.02 2.29 23.55
N VAL A 394 4.60 3.51 23.85
CA VAL A 394 5.00 4.22 25.07
C VAL A 394 4.38 3.56 26.31
N ASN A 395 5.13 3.47 27.38
CA ASN A 395 4.69 2.80 28.62
C ASN A 395 4.27 1.32 28.40
N TYR A 396 4.93 0.63 27.48
CA TYR A 396 4.68 -0.77 27.23
C TYR A 396 5.04 -1.61 28.44
N GLN A 397 4.14 -2.53 28.81
CA GLN A 397 4.39 -3.54 29.82
C GLN A 397 4.20 -4.94 29.20
N ARG A 398 5.09 -5.85 29.58
CA ARG A 398 5.00 -7.22 29.06
C ARG A 398 3.66 -7.89 29.35
N ASP A 399 3.05 -7.55 30.50
CA ASP A 399 1.76 -8.07 30.94
C ASP A 399 0.56 -7.45 30.22
N ASP A 400 0.78 -6.42 29.41
CA ASP A 400 -0.26 -5.90 28.51
C ASP A 400 -0.69 -6.91 27.44
N GLN A 401 0.21 -7.88 27.11
CA GLN A 401 -0.03 -8.92 26.10
C GLN A 401 -0.53 -8.38 24.75
N ILE A 402 -0.08 -7.19 24.37
CA ILE A 402 -0.45 -6.59 23.06
C ILE A 402 0.02 -7.53 21.96
N ALA A 403 -0.87 -7.90 21.06
CA ALA A 403 -0.63 -8.85 20.01
C ALA A 403 -1.52 -8.55 18.78
N ASP A 404 -1.06 -8.96 17.62
CA ASP A 404 -1.89 -9.17 16.44
C ASP A 404 -1.92 -10.66 16.07
N PHE A 405 -2.54 -11.00 14.94
CA PHE A 405 -2.63 -12.38 14.47
C PHE A 405 -1.26 -13.04 14.19
N THR A 406 -0.19 -12.26 14.03
CA THR A 406 1.12 -12.74 13.62
C THR A 406 2.07 -12.86 14.79
N ALA A 407 2.09 -11.91 15.72
CA ALA A 407 3.05 -11.89 16.82
C ALA A 407 2.59 -11.05 18.00
N ARG A 408 3.23 -11.31 19.14
CA ARG A 408 3.23 -10.40 20.26
C ARG A 408 3.98 -9.11 19.90
N LYS A 409 3.37 -7.96 20.11
CA LYS A 409 4.05 -6.67 19.93
C LYS A 409 5.15 -6.48 20.97
N LYS A 410 6.20 -5.79 20.55
CA LYS A 410 7.30 -5.34 21.41
C LYS A 410 7.14 -3.85 21.69
N GLU A 411 7.83 -3.39 22.73
CA GLU A 411 7.93 -1.97 23.03
C GLU A 411 8.46 -1.18 21.83
N HIS A 412 9.53 -1.69 21.21
CA HIS A 412 10.13 -1.13 19.98
C HIS A 412 10.07 -2.16 18.85
N SER A 413 9.46 -1.76 17.74
CA SER A 413 9.41 -2.55 16.52
C SER A 413 10.26 -1.87 15.45
N VAL A 414 11.52 -2.29 15.37
CA VAL A 414 12.55 -1.65 14.53
C VAL A 414 12.74 -2.40 13.23
N ILE A 415 12.65 -1.68 12.10
CA ILE A 415 12.89 -2.18 10.74
C ILE A 415 13.95 -1.31 10.07
N GLY A 416 14.94 -1.94 9.43
CA GLY A 416 15.92 -1.27 8.59
C GLY A 416 15.68 -1.57 7.11
N THR A 417 15.86 -0.56 6.26
CA THR A 417 15.80 -0.70 4.79
C THR A 417 17.03 -0.13 4.12
N ALA A 418 17.40 -0.72 2.99
CA ALA A 418 18.42 -0.18 2.10
C ALA A 418 17.96 -0.35 0.65
N LEU A 419 18.02 0.72 -0.13
CA LEU A 419 17.75 0.72 -1.56
C LEU A 419 19.01 1.18 -2.29
N LEU A 420 19.50 0.37 -3.20
CA LEU A 420 20.59 0.72 -4.11
C LEU A 420 20.08 0.66 -5.55
N THR A 421 20.22 1.75 -6.28
CA THR A 421 19.87 1.84 -7.70
C THR A 421 21.02 2.43 -8.50
N THR A 422 21.14 2.06 -9.75
CA THR A 422 22.11 2.65 -10.68
C THR A 422 21.60 2.51 -12.11
N ASN A 423 22.15 3.29 -13.04
CA ASN A 423 21.75 3.28 -14.43
C ASN A 423 22.95 3.05 -15.35
N PHE A 424 22.75 2.30 -16.42
CA PHE A 424 23.72 2.01 -17.45
C PHE A 424 23.16 2.29 -18.85
N ARG A 425 24.06 2.46 -19.83
CA ARG A 425 23.73 2.63 -21.24
C ARG A 425 22.69 3.73 -21.48
N HIS A 426 22.98 4.95 -20.97
CA HIS A 426 22.08 6.11 -21.09
C HIS A 426 20.68 5.81 -20.52
N ASP A 427 20.66 5.27 -19.28
CA ASP A 427 19.47 4.96 -18.50
C ASP A 427 18.56 3.87 -19.09
N THR A 428 19.05 3.13 -20.09
CA THR A 428 18.30 2.02 -20.70
C THR A 428 18.25 0.78 -19.80
N ILE A 429 19.25 0.56 -18.95
CA ILE A 429 19.34 -0.59 -18.03
C ILE A 429 19.48 -0.05 -16.61
N SER A 430 18.54 -0.38 -15.74
CA SER A 430 18.49 0.08 -14.36
C SER A 430 18.41 -1.10 -13.38
N PRO A 431 19.55 -1.64 -12.92
CA PRO A 431 19.55 -2.61 -11.83
C PRO A 431 19.24 -1.94 -10.50
N SER A 432 18.56 -2.67 -9.62
CA SER A 432 18.20 -2.27 -8.27
C SER A 432 18.39 -3.40 -7.27
N LEU A 433 18.62 -3.05 -6.01
CA LEU A 433 18.63 -3.98 -4.89
C LEU A 433 17.93 -3.33 -3.71
N VAL A 434 16.84 -3.97 -3.26
CA VAL A 434 16.16 -3.61 -2.01
C VAL A 434 16.50 -4.63 -0.95
N LEU A 435 16.86 -4.16 0.25
CA LEU A 435 17.05 -4.96 1.45
C LEU A 435 16.13 -4.42 2.54
N ILE A 436 15.32 -5.28 3.11
CA ILE A 436 14.47 -4.97 4.26
C ILE A 436 14.76 -6.00 5.35
N HIS A 437 15.04 -5.53 6.58
CA HIS A 437 15.28 -6.41 7.72
C HIS A 437 14.49 -5.94 8.94
N ASP A 438 13.67 -6.83 9.47
CA ASP A 438 12.99 -6.65 10.74
C ASP A 438 13.94 -7.02 11.89
N ILE A 439 14.55 -6.00 12.49
CA ILE A 439 15.54 -6.15 13.55
C ILE A 439 14.89 -6.69 14.84
N SER A 440 13.65 -6.28 15.09
CA SER A 440 12.92 -6.63 16.31
C SER A 440 12.46 -8.09 16.34
N TYR A 441 11.91 -8.58 15.23
CA TYR A 441 11.31 -9.92 15.19
C TYR A 441 12.16 -10.94 14.43
N GLY A 442 13.09 -10.48 13.62
CA GLY A 442 13.95 -11.32 12.79
C GLY A 442 13.20 -11.86 11.57
N GLY A 443 13.70 -11.50 10.43
CA GLY A 443 13.14 -11.80 9.14
C GLY A 443 13.35 -10.63 8.21
N GLY A 444 13.04 -10.80 6.93
CA GLY A 444 13.23 -9.74 5.98
C GLY A 444 12.91 -10.14 4.55
N LEU A 445 13.24 -9.24 3.65
CA LEU A 445 12.99 -9.37 2.23
C LEU A 445 14.18 -8.80 1.46
N VAL A 446 14.65 -9.56 0.47
CA VAL A 446 15.68 -9.13 -0.47
C VAL A 446 15.07 -9.11 -1.86
N ILE A 447 15.16 -7.96 -2.56
CA ILE A 447 14.61 -7.80 -3.91
C ILE A 447 15.72 -7.32 -4.86
N PRO A 448 16.52 -8.23 -5.47
CA PRO A 448 17.29 -7.88 -6.63
C PRO A 448 16.36 -7.66 -7.83
N GLY A 449 16.59 -6.61 -8.57
CA GLY A 449 15.79 -6.24 -9.73
C GLY A 449 16.60 -5.68 -10.87
N ILE A 450 16.04 -5.74 -12.07
CA ILE A 450 16.58 -5.10 -13.26
C ILE A 450 15.42 -4.59 -14.11
N GLU A 451 15.50 -3.35 -14.55
CA GLU A 451 14.60 -2.77 -15.53
C GLU A 451 15.35 -2.50 -16.85
N TYR A 452 14.73 -2.87 -17.96
CA TYR A 452 15.20 -2.58 -19.30
C TYR A 452 14.17 -1.70 -20.04
N LYS A 453 14.65 -0.58 -20.61
CA LYS A 453 13.83 0.45 -21.28
C LYS A 453 14.20 0.53 -22.76
N PRO A 454 13.67 -0.35 -23.63
CA PRO A 454 13.90 -0.26 -25.06
C PRO A 454 13.04 0.85 -25.67
N GLY A 455 13.63 2.03 -25.84
CA GLY A 455 12.95 3.21 -26.35
C GLY A 455 12.07 3.91 -25.29
N ASN A 456 11.11 4.72 -25.75
CA ASN A 456 10.36 5.64 -24.89
C ASN A 456 9.13 5.01 -24.24
N HIS A 457 8.58 3.97 -24.86
CA HIS A 457 7.28 3.40 -24.46
C HIS A 457 7.38 2.13 -23.62
N TRP A 458 8.39 1.28 -23.88
CA TRP A 458 8.46 -0.02 -23.23
C TRP A 458 9.32 0.00 -21.98
N ARG A 459 8.81 -0.69 -20.94
CA ARG A 459 9.54 -0.99 -19.70
C ARG A 459 9.37 -2.47 -19.39
N LEU A 460 10.49 -3.18 -19.30
CA LEU A 460 10.56 -4.60 -18.98
C LEU A 460 11.30 -4.73 -17.66
N LYS A 461 10.61 -5.15 -16.61
CA LYS A 461 11.19 -5.28 -15.25
C LYS A 461 11.13 -6.73 -14.80
N ALA A 462 12.23 -7.22 -14.25
CA ALA A 462 12.32 -8.53 -13.61
C ALA A 462 12.86 -8.35 -12.18
N GLU A 463 12.22 -9.00 -11.20
CA GLU A 463 12.56 -8.93 -9.79
C GLU A 463 12.42 -10.30 -9.14
N ALA A 464 13.28 -10.61 -8.15
CA ALA A 464 13.09 -11.78 -7.29
C ALA A 464 12.75 -11.31 -5.88
N TYR A 465 11.62 -11.77 -5.35
CA TYR A 465 11.18 -11.50 -3.98
C TYR A 465 11.60 -12.66 -3.10
N LEU A 466 12.61 -12.44 -2.26
CA LEU A 466 13.24 -13.47 -1.44
C LEU A 466 13.00 -13.17 0.03
N PHE A 467 11.90 -13.70 0.56
CA PHE A 467 11.57 -13.60 1.97
C PHE A 467 12.42 -14.57 2.81
N TYR A 468 12.76 -14.17 4.02
CA TYR A 468 13.48 -15.02 4.95
C TYR A 468 13.07 -14.74 6.39
N LYS A 469 13.23 -15.75 7.26
CA LYS A 469 13.16 -15.61 8.71
C LYS A 469 14.54 -15.89 9.31
N SER A 470 14.99 -15.03 10.21
CA SER A 470 16.29 -15.18 10.87
C SER A 470 16.18 -15.73 12.29
N LYS A 471 14.96 -15.76 12.86
CA LYS A 471 14.67 -16.30 14.19
C LYS A 471 13.49 -17.24 14.10
N ASP A 472 13.68 -18.48 14.49
CA ASP A 472 12.61 -19.47 14.61
C ASP A 472 12.29 -19.65 16.11
N THR A 473 11.68 -18.63 16.70
CA THR A 473 11.33 -18.59 18.13
C THR A 473 9.92 -19.15 18.40
N CYS A 474 9.40 -19.96 17.48
CA CYS A 474 8.07 -20.52 17.58
C CYS A 474 7.92 -21.46 18.77
N SER A 475 7.02 -21.16 19.67
CA SER A 475 6.44 -22.18 20.54
C SER A 475 5.53 -23.08 19.70
N THR A 476 5.68 -24.39 19.82
CA THR A 476 4.68 -25.35 19.31
C THR A 476 3.39 -25.17 20.10
N THR A 477 2.35 -24.69 19.46
CA THR A 477 1.01 -24.68 20.07
C THR A 477 0.24 -25.94 19.67
N PRO A 478 -0.84 -26.30 20.38
CA PRO A 478 -1.72 -27.42 19.99
C PRO A 478 -2.29 -27.27 18.56
N PHE A 479 -2.25 -26.08 17.99
CA PHE A 479 -2.77 -25.73 16.66
C PHE A 479 -1.68 -25.64 15.58
N GLY A 480 -0.45 -26.04 15.88
CA GLY A 480 0.66 -26.07 14.93
C GLY A 480 1.77 -25.05 15.23
N LYS A 481 2.84 -25.11 14.42
CA LYS A 481 3.88 -24.07 14.39
C LYS A 481 3.31 -22.87 13.61
N GLY A 482 3.32 -21.71 14.19
CA GLY A 482 2.98 -20.58 13.32
C GLY A 482 2.79 -19.27 14.03
N LEU A 483 1.92 -19.23 14.99
CA LEU A 483 1.58 -17.96 15.64
C LEU A 483 2.62 -17.57 16.69
N GLY A 484 3.18 -16.36 16.56
CA GLY A 484 4.15 -15.81 17.52
C GLY A 484 5.62 -16.09 17.22
N CYS A 485 5.96 -16.70 16.10
CA CYS A 485 7.32 -17.03 15.73
C CYS A 485 8.09 -15.90 15.12
N THR A 486 7.44 -15.19 14.25
CA THR A 486 7.99 -14.12 13.43
C THR A 486 6.86 -13.16 13.11
N HIS A 487 7.20 -11.98 12.67
CA HIS A 487 6.25 -10.94 12.32
C HIS A 487 6.43 -10.56 10.85
N THR A 488 5.43 -10.02 10.21
CA THR A 488 5.41 -9.50 8.85
C THR A 488 6.20 -10.35 7.84
N PHE A 489 7.49 -10.12 7.65
CA PHE A 489 8.30 -10.77 6.60
C PHE A 489 8.50 -12.27 6.83
N GLY A 490 8.67 -12.69 8.06
CA GLY A 490 8.84 -14.11 8.37
C GLY A 490 7.58 -14.93 8.14
N THR A 491 6.40 -14.33 8.16
CA THR A 491 5.14 -14.99 7.81
C THR A 491 5.03 -15.29 6.31
N PHE A 492 5.89 -14.66 5.49
CA PHE A 492 5.99 -14.87 4.05
C PHE A 492 7.24 -15.68 3.63
N ASP A 493 7.95 -16.35 4.56
CA ASP A 493 9.20 -17.07 4.24
C ASP A 493 9.06 -18.08 3.07
N ASN A 494 7.89 -18.65 2.85
CA ASN A 494 7.62 -19.55 1.74
C ASN A 494 7.00 -18.85 0.50
N ASN A 495 6.78 -17.54 0.53
CA ASN A 495 6.25 -16.75 -0.58
C ASN A 495 7.33 -16.20 -1.54
N ASN A 496 8.47 -16.87 -1.65
CA ASN A 496 9.51 -16.44 -2.58
C ASN A 496 8.99 -16.51 -4.02
N GLN A 497 9.19 -15.44 -4.78
CA GLN A 497 8.64 -15.31 -6.13
C GLN A 497 9.65 -14.69 -7.09
N LEU A 498 9.59 -15.12 -8.36
CA LEU A 498 10.15 -14.40 -9.48
C LEU A 498 9.03 -13.62 -10.16
N VAL A 499 9.23 -12.33 -10.33
CA VAL A 499 8.22 -11.40 -10.85
C VAL A 499 8.71 -10.75 -12.12
N ALA A 500 7.87 -10.69 -13.14
CA ALA A 500 8.12 -9.98 -14.39
C ALA A 500 6.98 -8.98 -14.66
N ARG A 501 7.34 -7.77 -15.05
CA ARG A 501 6.41 -6.73 -15.50
C ARG A 501 6.77 -6.27 -16.90
N ILE A 502 5.79 -6.22 -17.79
CA ILE A 502 5.89 -5.70 -19.14
C ILE A 502 4.93 -4.53 -19.24
N THR A 503 5.44 -3.32 -19.40
CA THR A 503 4.63 -2.11 -19.44
C THR A 503 4.86 -1.38 -20.76
N TYR A 504 3.78 -1.00 -21.42
CA TYR A 504 3.76 -0.06 -22.52
C TYR A 504 3.14 1.25 -22.05
N GLN A 505 3.89 2.35 -22.16
CA GLN A 505 3.47 3.70 -21.78
C GLN A 505 3.16 4.53 -23.03
N PHE A 506 2.13 5.35 -22.98
CA PHE A 506 1.69 6.23 -24.07
C PHE A 506 1.22 7.59 -23.55
#